data_280a2a32d91d40eac8531bbe2981433e
#
_entry.id   280a2a32d91d40eac8531bbe2981433e
#
_cell.length_a   1.000
_cell.length_b   1.000
_cell.length_c   1.000
_cell.angle_alpha   90.00
_cell.angle_beta   90.00
_cell.angle_gamma   90.00
#
_symmetry.space_group_name_H-M   'P 1'
#
loop_
_entity.id
_entity.type
_entity.pdbx_description
1 polymer ?
#
loop_
_entity_poly.entity_id
_entity_poly.type
_entity_poly.pdbx_seq_one_letter_code
_entity_poly.pdbx_strand_id
1 'polypeptide(L)'
;MKKYLILFSFAFAFGNAQNQRFSYVYQFVPASTNQADIKSEMMILEVLPKFSKFYSETVFKSDSIAKVSLEKQMLATGSINVTSAMRNGFFRHTIIKESPDFKMFLVTRIGQTKLKVADDRKMNWKVLSEKQKIGDINVQKAETEMYGRKWIAWFTTEIPIQEGPYKFHGLPGLIVKIEDETRSHSFELNGIKN
;
A
#
# COMPACT_ATOMS: atom_id res chain seq x y z
N MET A 1 5.75 60.32 -8.78
CA MET A 1 6.06 59.04 -8.11
C MET A 1 5.15 57.95 -8.70
N LYS A 2 5.67 57.13 -9.61
CA LYS A 2 4.90 56.02 -10.26
C LYS A 2 4.98 54.80 -9.36
N LYS A 3 3.85 54.36 -8.79
CA LYS A 3 3.73 53.09 -8.02
C LYS A 3 3.57 51.94 -9.01
N TYR A 4 4.56 51.07 -9.11
CA TYR A 4 4.44 49.81 -9.85
C TYR A 4 3.74 48.79 -8.96
N LEU A 5 2.55 48.37 -9.35
CA LEU A 5 1.80 47.27 -8.74
C LEU A 5 2.36 45.95 -9.35
N ILE A 6 3.15 45.23 -8.57
CA ILE A 6 3.62 43.90 -8.98
C ILE A 6 2.49 42.89 -8.70
N LEU A 7 1.83 42.47 -9.78
CA LEU A 7 0.84 41.40 -9.72
C LEU A 7 1.58 40.07 -9.64
N PHE A 8 1.58 39.44 -8.44
CA PHE A 8 2.12 38.11 -8.23
C PHE A 8 1.10 37.09 -8.76
N SER A 9 1.28 36.66 -10.02
CA SER A 9 0.50 35.61 -10.64
C SER A 9 0.86 34.28 -9.98
N PHE A 10 0.02 33.80 -9.07
CA PHE A 10 0.09 32.45 -8.51
C PHE A 10 -0.41 31.49 -9.60
N ALA A 11 0.52 30.94 -10.37
CA ALA A 11 0.21 29.85 -11.27
C ALA A 11 -0.15 28.59 -10.46
N PHE A 12 -1.45 28.36 -10.26
CA PHE A 12 -1.96 27.07 -9.79
C PHE A 12 -1.62 26.04 -10.88
N ALA A 13 -0.53 25.31 -10.67
CA ALA A 13 -0.29 24.08 -11.42
C ALA A 13 -1.38 23.08 -11.03
N PHE A 14 -2.43 22.96 -11.83
CA PHE A 14 -3.35 21.83 -11.78
C PHE A 14 -2.52 20.59 -12.15
N GLY A 15 -1.93 19.94 -11.14
CA GLY A 15 -1.34 18.63 -11.30
C GLY A 15 -2.46 17.69 -11.74
N ASN A 16 -2.37 17.18 -12.97
CA ASN A 16 -3.20 16.07 -13.39
C ASN A 16 -3.03 14.95 -12.35
N ALA A 17 -4.11 14.62 -11.66
CA ALA A 17 -4.14 13.51 -10.73
C ALA A 17 -4.02 12.21 -11.53
N GLN A 18 -2.81 11.88 -11.99
CA GLN A 18 -2.52 10.63 -12.66
C GLN A 18 -2.61 9.49 -11.66
N ASN A 19 -3.22 8.39 -12.08
CA ASN A 19 -3.20 7.17 -11.31
C ASN A 19 -1.74 6.71 -11.17
N GLN A 20 -1.24 6.62 -9.95
CA GLN A 20 0.13 6.19 -9.69
C GLN A 20 0.12 4.80 -9.07
N ARG A 21 1.07 3.98 -9.47
CA ARG A 21 1.20 2.61 -9.01
C ARG A 21 2.60 2.36 -8.48
N PHE A 22 2.66 1.91 -7.23
CA PHE A 22 3.88 1.55 -6.53
C PHE A 22 3.88 0.06 -6.23
N SER A 23 5.00 -0.61 -6.46
CA SER A 23 5.20 -2.00 -6.05
C SER A 23 6.11 -2.06 -4.83
N TYR A 24 5.74 -2.91 -3.87
CA TYR A 24 6.50 -3.15 -2.64
C TYR A 24 6.80 -4.62 -2.49
N VAL A 25 8.00 -4.96 -2.05
CA VAL A 25 8.29 -6.29 -1.52
C VAL A 25 7.87 -6.31 -0.06
N TYR A 26 6.92 -7.18 0.27
CA TYR A 26 6.53 -7.49 1.64
C TYR A 26 7.28 -8.73 2.10
N GLN A 27 8.03 -8.62 3.18
CA GLN A 27 8.68 -9.74 3.84
C GLN A 27 8.07 -9.93 5.22
N PHE A 28 7.86 -11.19 5.60
CA PHE A 28 7.31 -11.51 6.91
C PHE A 28 7.77 -12.87 7.41
N VAL A 29 7.80 -13.01 8.73
CA VAL A 29 8.07 -14.26 9.45
C VAL A 29 6.74 -14.87 9.90
N PRO A 30 6.31 -16.01 9.33
CA PRO A 30 5.01 -16.61 9.65
C PRO A 30 4.87 -17.06 11.11
N ALA A 31 5.96 -17.51 11.71
CA ALA A 31 5.97 -18.00 13.08
C ALA A 31 7.13 -17.39 13.87
N SER A 32 6.82 -16.74 14.99
CA SER A 32 7.83 -16.10 15.86
C SER A 32 8.89 -17.07 16.40
N THR A 33 8.59 -18.37 16.42
CA THR A 33 9.51 -19.44 16.85
C THR A 33 10.57 -19.79 15.83
N ASN A 34 10.42 -19.37 14.55
CA ASN A 34 11.38 -19.61 13.49
C ASN A 34 11.66 -18.33 12.68
N GLN A 35 12.55 -17.49 13.18
CA GLN A 35 12.93 -16.23 12.56
C GLN A 35 13.64 -16.39 11.20
N ALA A 36 14.14 -17.59 10.89
CA ALA A 36 14.80 -17.88 9.62
C ALA A 36 13.81 -18.18 8.48
N ASP A 37 12.54 -18.51 8.79
CA ASP A 37 11.51 -18.75 7.77
C ASP A 37 10.90 -17.44 7.28
N ILE A 38 11.65 -16.72 6.44
CA ILE A 38 11.17 -15.47 5.83
C ILE A 38 10.41 -15.79 4.55
N LYS A 39 9.17 -15.34 4.47
CA LYS A 39 8.35 -15.35 3.26
C LYS A 39 8.34 -13.98 2.61
N SER A 40 8.19 -13.93 1.29
CA SER A 40 8.05 -12.67 0.57
C SER A 40 6.87 -12.69 -0.40
N GLU A 41 6.27 -11.53 -0.60
CA GLU A 41 5.17 -11.34 -1.54
C GLU A 41 5.22 -9.96 -2.16
N MET A 42 4.93 -9.88 -3.48
CA MET A 42 4.85 -8.60 -4.17
C MET A 42 3.50 -7.96 -3.91
N MET A 43 3.55 -6.73 -3.42
CA MET A 43 2.38 -5.93 -3.09
C MET A 43 2.27 -4.73 -3.99
N ILE A 44 1.04 -4.30 -4.28
CA ILE A 44 0.75 -3.15 -5.11
C ILE A 44 -0.01 -2.11 -4.29
N LEU A 45 0.48 -0.87 -4.35
CA LEU A 45 -0.23 0.33 -3.92
C LEU A 45 -0.66 1.12 -5.16
N GLU A 46 -1.95 1.23 -5.39
CA GLU A 46 -2.54 2.11 -6.40
C GLU A 46 -3.09 3.35 -5.73
N VAL A 47 -2.60 4.52 -6.13
CA VAL A 47 -3.08 5.83 -5.65
C VAL A 47 -3.92 6.47 -6.73
N LEU A 48 -5.18 6.70 -6.40
CA LEU A 48 -6.19 7.33 -7.26
C LEU A 48 -6.64 8.65 -6.63
N PRO A 49 -7.31 9.54 -7.35
CA PRO A 49 -7.68 10.87 -6.83
C PRO A 49 -8.52 10.86 -5.56
N LYS A 50 -9.36 9.86 -5.35
CA LYS A 50 -10.31 9.79 -4.22
C LYS A 50 -9.99 8.70 -3.20
N PHE A 51 -9.13 7.77 -3.53
CA PHE A 51 -8.75 6.66 -2.64
C PHE A 51 -7.47 6.00 -3.11
N SER A 52 -6.83 5.25 -2.23
CA SER A 52 -5.78 4.30 -2.59
C SER A 52 -6.19 2.87 -2.28
N LYS A 53 -5.56 1.91 -2.97
CA LYS A 53 -5.71 0.47 -2.74
C LYS A 53 -4.36 -0.17 -2.53
N PHE A 54 -4.26 -1.03 -1.51
CA PHE A 54 -3.09 -1.88 -1.30
C PHE A 54 -3.50 -3.34 -1.28
N TYR A 55 -2.86 -4.17 -2.11
CA TYR A 55 -3.23 -5.58 -2.29
C TYR A 55 -2.05 -6.42 -2.79
N SER A 56 -2.16 -7.74 -2.65
CA SER A 56 -1.19 -8.69 -3.20
C SER A 56 -1.32 -8.82 -4.72
N GLU A 57 -0.22 -8.66 -5.43
CA GLU A 57 -0.18 -8.89 -6.89
C GLU A 57 -0.47 -10.35 -7.22
N THR A 58 0.07 -11.28 -6.44
CA THR A 58 -0.12 -12.72 -6.62
C THR A 58 -1.58 -13.12 -6.45
N VAL A 59 -2.23 -12.65 -5.37
CA VAL A 59 -3.67 -12.91 -5.14
C VAL A 59 -4.52 -12.30 -6.25
N PHE A 60 -4.24 -11.07 -6.65
CA PHE A 60 -4.98 -10.39 -7.72
C PHE A 60 -4.89 -11.14 -9.06
N LYS A 61 -3.69 -11.57 -9.45
CA LYS A 61 -3.47 -12.37 -10.67
C LYS A 61 -4.18 -13.72 -10.59
N SER A 62 -4.07 -14.42 -9.47
CA SER A 62 -4.71 -15.74 -9.31
C SER A 62 -6.23 -15.64 -9.30
N ASP A 63 -6.81 -14.63 -8.65
CA ASP A 63 -8.27 -14.38 -8.67
C ASP A 63 -8.77 -14.06 -10.09
N SER A 64 -8.00 -13.29 -10.87
CA SER A 64 -8.34 -12.96 -12.25
C SER A 64 -8.31 -14.20 -13.16
N ILE A 65 -7.29 -15.05 -13.03
CA ILE A 65 -7.18 -16.31 -13.79
C ILE A 65 -8.31 -17.27 -13.40
N ALA A 66 -8.58 -17.40 -12.09
CA ALA A 66 -9.67 -18.24 -11.59
C ALA A 66 -11.03 -17.80 -12.15
N LYS A 67 -11.30 -16.49 -12.15
CA LYS A 67 -12.54 -15.93 -12.71
C LYS A 67 -12.71 -16.31 -14.18
N VAL A 68 -11.69 -16.07 -15.02
CA VAL A 68 -11.73 -16.41 -16.46
C VAL A 68 -11.91 -17.91 -16.68
N SER A 69 -11.23 -18.75 -15.87
CA SER A 69 -11.35 -20.21 -15.96
C SER A 69 -12.76 -20.70 -15.62
N LEU A 70 -13.37 -20.15 -14.55
CA LEU A 70 -14.73 -20.50 -14.15
C LEU A 70 -15.77 -20.05 -15.19
N GLU A 71 -15.61 -18.86 -15.77
CA GLU A 71 -16.46 -18.37 -16.86
C GLU A 71 -16.39 -19.29 -18.09
N LYS A 72 -15.20 -19.73 -18.49
CA LYS A 72 -14.99 -20.69 -19.59
C LYS A 72 -15.63 -22.06 -19.30
N GLN A 73 -15.49 -22.58 -18.07
CA GLN A 73 -16.11 -23.86 -17.66
C GLN A 73 -17.63 -23.78 -17.73
N MET A 74 -18.20 -22.69 -17.18
CA MET A 74 -19.64 -22.46 -17.19
C MET A 74 -20.21 -22.44 -18.62
N LEU A 75 -19.52 -21.76 -19.55
CA LEU A 75 -19.91 -21.69 -20.95
C LEU A 75 -19.79 -23.04 -21.67
N ALA A 76 -18.78 -23.84 -21.33
CA ALA A 76 -18.48 -25.12 -22.01
C ALA A 76 -19.32 -26.29 -21.49
N THR A 77 -19.60 -26.35 -20.18
CA THR A 77 -20.19 -27.53 -19.53
C THR A 77 -21.46 -27.26 -18.76
N GLY A 78 -21.85 -25.98 -18.62
CA GLY A 78 -22.98 -25.56 -17.77
C GLY A 78 -22.75 -25.76 -16.26
N SER A 79 -21.53 -26.16 -15.86
CA SER A 79 -21.18 -26.43 -14.45
C SER A 79 -19.82 -25.82 -14.08
N ILE A 80 -19.62 -25.57 -12.80
CA ILE A 80 -18.39 -24.98 -12.27
C ILE A 80 -17.73 -25.95 -11.29
N ASN A 81 -16.46 -26.30 -11.54
CA ASN A 81 -15.64 -27.04 -10.61
C ASN A 81 -14.72 -26.05 -9.86
N VAL A 82 -15.02 -25.75 -8.61
CA VAL A 82 -14.32 -24.74 -7.79
C VAL A 82 -12.97 -25.26 -7.26
N THR A 83 -12.74 -26.59 -7.23
CA THR A 83 -11.50 -27.18 -6.69
C THR A 83 -10.26 -26.86 -7.51
N SER A 84 -10.40 -26.48 -8.79
CA SER A 84 -9.27 -26.13 -9.66
C SER A 84 -8.76 -24.70 -9.49
N ALA A 85 -9.50 -23.85 -8.77
CA ALA A 85 -9.16 -22.45 -8.58
C ALA A 85 -8.35 -22.25 -7.27
N MET A 86 -7.16 -22.85 -7.17
CA MET A 86 -6.27 -22.59 -6.02
C MET A 86 -5.80 -21.15 -6.05
N ARG A 87 -6.17 -20.42 -5.00
CA ARG A 87 -5.71 -19.05 -4.80
C ARG A 87 -4.32 -19.06 -4.18
N ASN A 88 -3.35 -18.60 -4.93
CA ASN A 88 -1.99 -18.40 -4.46
C ASN A 88 -1.86 -17.06 -3.74
N GLY A 89 -0.87 -16.93 -2.85
CA GLY A 89 -0.55 -15.71 -2.10
C GLY A 89 -0.96 -15.78 -0.62
N PHE A 90 -0.23 -15.02 0.19
CA PHE A 90 -0.39 -15.00 1.64
C PHE A 90 -1.30 -13.87 2.10
N PHE A 91 -1.18 -12.70 1.47
CA PHE A 91 -1.93 -11.51 1.84
C PHE A 91 -3.25 -11.44 1.07
N ARG A 92 -4.32 -11.94 1.68
CA ARG A 92 -5.65 -12.11 1.04
C ARG A 92 -6.62 -10.95 1.29
N HIS A 93 -6.12 -9.84 1.78
CA HIS A 93 -6.91 -8.66 2.08
C HIS A 93 -6.60 -7.55 1.08
N THR A 94 -7.54 -6.64 0.90
CA THR A 94 -7.30 -5.36 0.24
C THR A 94 -7.49 -4.26 1.27
N ILE A 95 -6.53 -3.36 1.38
CA ILE A 95 -6.69 -2.14 2.16
C ILE A 95 -7.13 -1.03 1.23
N ILE A 96 -8.16 -0.30 1.61
CA ILE A 96 -8.64 0.90 0.92
C ILE A 96 -8.48 2.06 1.89
N LYS A 97 -7.88 3.17 1.43
CA LYS A 97 -7.78 4.43 2.17
C LYS A 97 -8.46 5.51 1.34
N GLU A 98 -9.53 6.11 1.85
CA GLU A 98 -10.31 7.13 1.15
C GLU A 98 -9.76 8.52 1.47
N SER A 99 -9.43 9.30 0.42
CA SER A 99 -8.96 10.69 0.54
C SER A 99 -10.13 11.67 0.70
N PRO A 100 -9.93 12.82 1.41
CA PRO A 100 -8.66 13.27 2.02
C PRO A 100 -8.44 12.75 3.44
N ASP A 101 -9.47 12.20 4.09
CA ASP A 101 -9.49 11.91 5.55
C ASP A 101 -8.80 10.59 5.91
N PHE A 102 -8.29 9.84 4.92
CA PHE A 102 -7.71 8.51 5.09
C PHE A 102 -8.60 7.55 5.87
N LYS A 103 -9.93 7.57 5.60
CA LYS A 103 -10.83 6.55 6.13
C LYS A 103 -10.40 5.19 5.61
N MET A 104 -9.96 4.33 6.52
CA MET A 104 -9.40 3.03 6.15
C MET A 104 -10.45 1.94 6.22
N PHE A 105 -10.37 1.04 5.25
CA PHE A 105 -11.17 -0.18 5.22
C PHE A 105 -10.30 -1.38 4.89
N LEU A 106 -10.48 -2.44 5.64
CA LEU A 106 -9.98 -3.76 5.31
C LEU A 106 -11.09 -4.51 4.58
N VAL A 107 -10.83 -4.90 3.34
CA VAL A 107 -11.73 -5.73 2.53
C VAL A 107 -11.20 -7.15 2.50
N THR A 108 -12.00 -8.10 2.96
CA THR A 108 -11.64 -9.51 3.03
C THR A 108 -12.83 -10.40 2.66
N ARG A 109 -12.63 -11.71 2.63
CA ARG A 109 -13.68 -12.71 2.44
C ARG A 109 -13.61 -13.76 3.52
N ILE A 110 -14.79 -14.15 4.03
CA ILE A 110 -14.98 -15.31 4.89
C ILE A 110 -15.97 -16.22 4.17
N GLY A 111 -15.48 -17.37 3.68
CA GLY A 111 -16.27 -18.21 2.76
C GLY A 111 -16.67 -17.44 1.50
N GLN A 112 -17.96 -17.36 1.23
CA GLN A 112 -18.54 -16.63 0.08
C GLN A 112 -18.81 -15.15 0.39
N THR A 113 -18.78 -14.74 1.67
CA THR A 113 -19.16 -13.40 2.09
C THR A 113 -17.97 -12.44 1.99
N LYS A 114 -18.16 -11.33 1.27
CA LYS A 114 -17.20 -10.22 1.23
C LYS A 114 -17.52 -9.26 2.39
N LEU A 115 -16.52 -8.97 3.19
CA LEU A 115 -16.60 -8.06 4.33
C LEU A 115 -15.78 -6.79 4.03
N LYS A 116 -16.33 -5.63 4.39
CA LYS A 116 -15.63 -4.34 4.43
C LYS A 116 -15.65 -3.86 5.87
N VAL A 117 -14.51 -3.88 6.54
CA VAL A 117 -14.35 -3.54 7.97
C VAL A 117 -13.63 -2.19 8.05
N ALA A 118 -14.25 -1.22 8.71
CA ALA A 118 -13.63 0.08 8.97
C ALA A 118 -12.53 -0.04 10.03
N ASP A 119 -11.50 0.77 9.89
CA ASP A 119 -10.42 0.92 10.85
C ASP A 119 -10.19 2.40 11.13
N ASP A 120 -10.69 2.88 12.26
CA ASP A 120 -10.68 4.29 12.64
C ASP A 120 -9.45 4.68 13.49
N ARG A 121 -8.46 3.78 13.62
CA ARG A 121 -7.24 4.06 14.38
C ARG A 121 -6.41 5.14 13.72
N LYS A 122 -6.09 6.17 14.50
CA LYS A 122 -5.23 7.27 14.05
C LYS A 122 -3.76 6.88 14.14
N MET A 123 -2.98 7.33 13.18
CA MET A 123 -1.55 7.11 13.11
C MET A 123 -0.82 8.34 13.62
N ASN A 124 -0.03 8.18 14.66
CA ASN A 124 0.75 9.26 15.26
C ASN A 124 2.23 9.05 14.93
N TRP A 125 2.74 9.84 13.99
CA TRP A 125 4.14 9.78 13.58
C TRP A 125 5.02 10.69 14.42
N LYS A 126 6.16 10.16 14.85
CA LYS A 126 7.29 10.93 15.35
C LYS A 126 8.34 10.98 14.25
N VAL A 127 8.44 12.13 13.57
CA VAL A 127 9.47 12.35 12.54
C VAL A 127 10.79 12.65 13.24
N LEU A 128 11.86 11.99 12.79
CA LEU A 128 13.20 12.10 13.36
C LEU A 128 14.14 12.84 12.40
N SER A 129 15.30 13.26 12.88
CA SER A 129 16.29 14.00 12.07
C SER A 129 17.14 13.11 11.18
N GLU A 130 17.14 11.79 11.44
CA GLU A 130 17.96 10.84 10.69
C GLU A 130 17.52 10.76 9.23
N LYS A 131 18.50 10.87 8.35
CA LYS A 131 18.36 10.79 6.90
C LYS A 131 19.35 9.81 6.33
N GLN A 132 18.97 9.13 5.27
CA GLN A 132 19.84 8.24 4.49
C GLN A 132 19.38 8.13 3.04
N LYS A 133 20.07 7.32 2.25
CA LYS A 133 19.61 6.90 0.92
C LYS A 133 19.17 5.44 0.97
N ILE A 134 18.06 5.15 0.27
CA ILE A 134 17.63 3.80 -0.07
C ILE A 134 17.61 3.74 -1.60
N GLY A 135 18.54 3.00 -2.19
CA GLY A 135 18.84 3.16 -3.61
C GLY A 135 19.27 4.60 -3.92
N ASP A 136 18.58 5.22 -4.90
CA ASP A 136 18.86 6.62 -5.28
C ASP A 136 17.93 7.64 -4.57
N ILE A 137 17.03 7.18 -3.70
CA ILE A 137 16.01 8.02 -3.05
C ILE A 137 16.55 8.52 -1.69
N ASN A 138 16.48 9.85 -1.47
CA ASN A 138 16.75 10.40 -0.15
C ASN A 138 15.54 10.21 0.75
N VAL A 139 15.76 9.66 1.95
CA VAL A 139 14.68 9.34 2.88
C VAL A 139 14.98 9.88 4.28
N GLN A 140 13.91 10.16 5.01
CA GLN A 140 13.93 10.58 6.41
C GLN A 140 13.20 9.55 7.27
N LYS A 141 13.70 9.35 8.48
CA LYS A 141 13.15 8.39 9.44
C LYS A 141 11.93 8.94 10.16
N ALA A 142 10.94 8.09 10.39
CA ALA A 142 9.82 8.33 11.29
C ALA A 142 9.48 7.06 12.07
N GLU A 143 8.89 7.22 13.24
CA GLU A 143 8.46 6.11 14.09
C GLU A 143 7.00 6.27 14.47
N THR A 144 6.30 5.15 14.65
CA THR A 144 4.94 5.11 15.19
C THR A 144 4.69 3.81 15.96
N GLU A 145 3.77 3.85 16.89
CA GLU A 145 3.24 2.65 17.54
C GLU A 145 1.86 2.33 16.96
N MET A 146 1.70 1.16 16.37
CA MET A 146 0.46 0.75 15.74
C MET A 146 0.30 -0.77 15.76
N TYR A 147 -0.91 -1.23 16.02
CA TYR A 147 -1.26 -2.67 16.06
C TYR A 147 -0.41 -3.50 17.03
N GLY A 148 -0.03 -2.90 18.19
CA GLY A 148 0.79 -3.55 19.21
C GLY A 148 2.26 -3.71 18.83
N ARG A 149 2.73 -2.97 17.82
CA ARG A 149 4.13 -2.99 17.38
C ARG A 149 4.66 -1.56 17.26
N LYS A 150 5.95 -1.41 17.47
CA LYS A 150 6.69 -0.22 17.09
C LYS A 150 7.18 -0.38 15.65
N TRP A 151 6.90 0.64 14.82
CA TRP A 151 7.24 0.67 13.39
C TRP A 151 8.25 1.77 13.11
N ILE A 152 9.20 1.46 12.25
CA ILE A 152 10.23 2.36 11.76
C ILE A 152 10.01 2.55 10.27
N ALA A 153 9.68 3.79 9.86
CA ALA A 153 9.43 4.15 8.48
C ALA A 153 10.56 5.05 7.95
N TRP A 154 10.85 4.89 6.67
CA TRP A 154 11.70 5.76 5.88
C TRP A 154 10.87 6.32 4.74
N PHE A 155 10.63 7.62 4.74
CA PHE A 155 9.79 8.30 3.76
C PHE A 155 10.58 9.34 2.98
N THR A 156 10.11 9.67 1.77
CA THR A 156 10.72 10.68 0.91
C THR A 156 9.75 11.80 0.59
N THR A 157 10.22 13.05 0.70
CA THR A 157 9.48 14.23 0.24
C THR A 157 9.63 14.50 -1.26
N GLU A 158 10.54 13.79 -1.94
CA GLU A 158 10.71 13.86 -3.40
C GLU A 158 9.45 13.35 -4.14
N ILE A 159 8.67 12.49 -3.49
CA ILE A 159 7.36 12.03 -3.95
C ILE A 159 6.32 12.53 -2.95
N PRO A 160 5.66 13.69 -3.21
CA PRO A 160 4.81 14.38 -2.23
C PRO A 160 3.41 13.75 -2.10
N ILE A 161 3.38 12.44 -1.87
CA ILE A 161 2.17 11.63 -1.70
C ILE A 161 2.17 11.08 -0.28
N GLN A 162 1.19 11.45 0.54
CA GLN A 162 1.09 11.05 1.95
C GLN A 162 0.62 9.60 2.10
N GLU A 163 1.17 8.70 1.30
CA GLU A 163 0.78 7.31 1.19
C GLU A 163 1.93 6.35 1.53
N GLY A 164 1.57 5.11 1.76
CA GLY A 164 2.51 4.04 2.05
C GLY A 164 1.87 2.65 1.94
N PRO A 165 2.68 1.59 2.12
CA PRO A 165 2.21 0.22 2.06
C PRO A 165 1.24 -0.10 3.20
N TYR A 166 0.43 -1.13 3.02
CA TYR A 166 -0.56 -1.60 3.98
C TYR A 166 -1.48 -0.47 4.44
N LYS A 167 -1.60 -0.26 5.72
CA LYS A 167 -2.44 0.79 6.34
C LYS A 167 -1.68 2.09 6.61
N PHE A 168 -0.37 2.12 6.36
CA PHE A 168 0.49 3.26 6.69
C PHE A 168 0.28 4.43 5.73
N HIS A 169 0.14 5.64 6.29
CA HIS A 169 -0.10 6.90 5.56
C HIS A 169 0.21 8.11 6.45
N GLY A 170 0.11 9.32 5.90
CA GLY A 170 0.10 10.58 6.66
C GLY A 170 1.47 11.20 6.95
N LEU A 171 2.59 10.60 6.49
CA LEU A 171 3.88 11.27 6.45
C LEU A 171 3.90 12.30 5.29
N PRO A 172 4.73 13.35 5.34
CA PRO A 172 4.78 14.38 4.30
C PRO A 172 5.53 13.88 3.04
N GLY A 173 5.15 12.70 2.54
CA GLY A 173 5.73 12.04 1.39
C GLY A 173 5.53 10.53 1.41
N LEU A 174 5.96 9.87 0.33
CA LEU A 174 5.79 8.43 0.16
C LEU A 174 6.67 7.65 1.13
N ILE A 175 6.09 6.65 1.80
CA ILE A 175 6.86 5.70 2.61
C ILE A 175 7.58 4.73 1.67
N VAL A 176 8.91 4.82 1.63
CA VAL A 176 9.78 3.98 0.79
C VAL A 176 10.04 2.63 1.46
N LYS A 177 10.26 2.64 2.77
CA LYS A 177 10.45 1.43 3.56
C LYS A 177 9.76 1.58 4.91
N ILE A 178 9.20 0.50 5.41
CA ILE A 178 8.72 0.42 6.77
C ILE A 178 8.87 -1.00 7.31
N GLU A 179 9.36 -1.11 8.53
CA GLU A 179 9.55 -2.39 9.20
C GLU A 179 9.18 -2.27 10.69
N ASP A 180 8.75 -3.36 11.29
CA ASP A 180 8.58 -3.39 12.74
C ASP A 180 9.95 -3.59 13.44
N GLU A 181 10.05 -3.18 14.71
CA GLU A 181 11.29 -3.23 15.50
C GLU A 181 11.90 -4.65 15.55
N THR A 182 11.07 -5.69 15.49
CA THR A 182 11.51 -7.09 15.49
C THR A 182 11.91 -7.60 14.10
N ARG A 183 11.69 -6.81 13.06
CA ARG A 183 11.86 -7.18 11.65
C ARG A 183 11.04 -8.40 11.24
N SER A 184 9.97 -8.69 11.97
CA SER A 184 9.04 -9.78 11.61
C SER A 184 8.16 -9.39 10.42
N HIS A 185 8.02 -8.10 10.14
CA HIS A 185 7.31 -7.56 8.99
C HIS A 185 8.08 -6.39 8.39
N SER A 186 8.30 -6.40 7.09
CA SER A 186 8.87 -5.26 6.38
C SER A 186 8.24 -5.08 5.02
N PHE A 187 8.09 -3.82 4.59
CA PHE A 187 7.67 -3.43 3.25
C PHE A 187 8.74 -2.50 2.69
N GLU A 188 9.23 -2.78 1.49
CA GLU A 188 10.23 -1.96 0.81
C GLU A 188 9.79 -1.68 -0.62
N LEU A 189 9.87 -0.42 -1.03
CA LEU A 189 9.53 0.03 -2.38
C LEU A 189 10.45 -0.64 -3.39
N ASN A 190 9.87 -1.32 -4.38
CA ASN A 190 10.57 -2.03 -5.42
C ASN A 190 10.48 -1.31 -6.79
N GLY A 191 9.42 -0.56 -7.03
CA GLY A 191 9.26 0.13 -8.29
C GLY A 191 8.08 1.09 -8.32
N ILE A 192 8.17 2.05 -9.25
CA ILE A 192 7.17 3.09 -9.49
C ILE A 192 6.72 2.97 -10.95
N LYS A 193 5.41 2.95 -11.19
CA LYS A 193 4.81 2.99 -12.54
C LYS A 193 3.81 4.13 -12.60
N ASN A 194 3.99 5.00 -13.56
CA ASN A 194 3.06 6.07 -13.93
C ASN A 194 2.07 5.56 -14.96
#